data_8268e636edb0451dcb216d305425e3d4
#
_entry.id   8268e636edb0451dcb216d305425e3d4
#
_cell.length_a   1.000
_cell.length_b   1.000
_cell.length_c   1.000
_cell.angle_alpha   90.00
_cell.angle_beta   90.00
_cell.angle_gamma   90.00
#
_symmetry.space_group_name_H-M   'P 1'
#
loop_
_entity.id
_entity.type
_entity.pdbx_description
1 polymer ?
#
loop_
_entity_poly.entity_id
_entity_poly.type
_entity_poly.pdbx_seq_one_letter_code
_entity_poly.pdbx_strand_id
1 'polypeptide(L)'
;MYTIDTIMPSLSNLRVHIAPVGYEIDRIVIPAKERKADKVWLLVHDNPSEDKALSYIEKITKLLKKEKIKVVKEYHNRLDMFQIIKSVKKIIEQENENSIFVNLASGSKIQAIACMMACMMFNDKKNLVPFYAEAKEYQGFSGKQMSYGVKNLTQVPTYEIKIPNEKLIQALKLIKDNGGKLTKKQMADLADKQGIITVNAEENNYSQARFASLDKNIIQPLLEKWKFIDVEKVGRNRWIKINQDGKNAVEFLI
;
A
#
# COMPACT_ATOMS: atom_id res chain seq x y z
N MET A 1 46.15 -19.20 4.68
CA MET A 1 45.02 -19.72 3.87
C MET A 1 43.97 -18.62 3.87
N TYR A 2 44.01 -17.75 2.86
CA TYR A 2 43.09 -16.61 2.76
C TYR A 2 41.84 -17.08 2.03
N THR A 3 40.71 -17.13 2.72
CA THR A 3 39.40 -17.32 2.10
C THR A 3 39.03 -16.05 1.36
N ILE A 4 39.02 -16.11 0.04
CA ILE A 4 38.48 -15.07 -0.82
C ILE A 4 36.94 -15.21 -0.72
N ASP A 5 36.33 -14.39 0.10
CA ASP A 5 34.87 -14.15 -0.01
C ASP A 5 34.59 -13.53 -1.37
N THR A 6 34.21 -14.41 -2.30
CA THR A 6 33.70 -13.96 -3.61
C THR A 6 32.37 -13.25 -3.37
N ILE A 7 32.43 -11.93 -3.24
CA ILE A 7 31.23 -11.08 -3.32
C ILE A 7 30.62 -11.35 -4.70
N MET A 8 29.57 -12.17 -4.76
CA MET A 8 28.76 -12.28 -5.96
C MET A 8 28.21 -10.88 -6.28
N PRO A 9 28.40 -10.38 -7.52
CA PRO A 9 27.79 -9.12 -7.90
C PRO A 9 26.27 -9.24 -7.69
N SER A 10 25.68 -8.23 -7.07
CA SER A 10 24.24 -8.17 -6.84
C SER A 10 23.52 -8.49 -8.15
N LEU A 11 22.68 -9.53 -8.13
CA LEU A 11 21.79 -9.88 -9.23
C LEU A 11 21.09 -8.60 -9.72
N SER A 12 21.12 -8.36 -11.03
CA SER A 12 20.44 -7.25 -11.67
C SER A 12 19.02 -7.12 -11.12
N ASN A 13 18.61 -5.89 -10.79
CA ASN A 13 17.28 -5.59 -10.29
C ASN A 13 16.22 -6.20 -11.22
N LEU A 14 15.31 -7.02 -10.66
CA LEU A 14 14.24 -7.65 -11.42
C LEU A 14 13.23 -6.62 -11.89
N ARG A 15 12.64 -6.87 -13.05
CA ARG A 15 11.49 -6.13 -13.57
C ARG A 15 10.21 -6.80 -13.08
N VAL A 16 9.58 -6.18 -12.10
CA VAL A 16 8.39 -6.70 -11.43
C VAL A 16 7.18 -5.92 -11.90
N HIS A 17 6.13 -6.61 -12.36
CA HIS A 17 4.86 -6.00 -12.70
C HIS A 17 3.83 -6.30 -11.61
N ILE A 18 3.00 -5.32 -11.27
CA ILE A 18 1.80 -5.48 -10.43
C ILE A 18 0.60 -5.22 -11.34
N ALA A 19 -0.31 -6.19 -11.44
CA ALA A 19 -1.46 -6.10 -12.32
C ALA A 19 -2.76 -6.56 -11.63
N PRO A 20 -3.72 -5.65 -11.42
CA PRO A 20 -5.07 -6.05 -11.04
C PRO A 20 -5.72 -6.91 -12.12
N VAL A 21 -6.41 -7.99 -11.74
CA VAL A 21 -7.05 -8.87 -12.71
C VAL A 21 -8.55 -8.57 -12.80
N GLY A 22 -8.99 -8.29 -14.03
CA GLY A 22 -10.39 -8.20 -14.43
C GLY A 22 -10.64 -9.07 -15.65
N TYR A 23 -11.34 -8.55 -16.64
CA TYR A 23 -11.70 -9.24 -17.87
C TYR A 23 -10.74 -8.94 -19.03
N GLU A 24 -9.50 -8.55 -18.72
CA GLU A 24 -8.45 -8.15 -19.66
C GLU A 24 -7.29 -9.13 -19.59
N ILE A 25 -6.90 -9.71 -20.72
CA ILE A 25 -5.76 -10.62 -20.83
C ILE A 25 -4.58 -9.89 -21.48
N ASP A 26 -4.78 -9.34 -22.67
CA ASP A 26 -3.72 -8.74 -23.48
C ASP A 26 -3.08 -7.54 -22.80
N ARG A 27 -3.87 -6.72 -22.10
CA ARG A 27 -3.38 -5.55 -21.36
C ARG A 27 -2.52 -5.91 -20.13
N ILE A 28 -2.47 -7.17 -19.74
CA ILE A 28 -1.57 -7.69 -18.69
C ILE A 28 -0.39 -8.43 -19.34
N VAL A 29 -0.67 -9.35 -20.27
CA VAL A 29 0.36 -10.24 -20.83
C VAL A 29 1.29 -9.52 -21.77
N ILE A 30 0.77 -8.68 -22.68
CA ILE A 30 1.58 -7.98 -23.68
C ILE A 30 2.59 -7.02 -23.01
N PRO A 31 2.19 -6.11 -22.09
CA PRO A 31 3.15 -5.24 -21.40
C PRO A 31 4.22 -6.01 -20.63
N ALA A 32 3.84 -7.11 -19.95
CA ALA A 32 4.79 -7.93 -19.23
C ALA A 32 5.83 -8.56 -20.16
N LYS A 33 5.40 -9.02 -21.34
CA LYS A 33 6.29 -9.58 -22.37
C LYS A 33 7.17 -8.51 -23.01
N GLU A 34 6.61 -7.41 -23.48
CA GLU A 34 7.34 -6.32 -24.16
C GLU A 34 8.40 -5.69 -23.26
N ARG A 35 8.09 -5.49 -21.97
CA ARG A 35 9.01 -4.98 -20.96
C ARG A 35 9.90 -6.06 -20.36
N LYS A 36 9.83 -7.31 -20.85
CA LYS A 36 10.63 -8.45 -20.39
C LYS A 36 10.54 -8.61 -18.86
N ALA A 37 9.32 -8.63 -18.32
CA ALA A 37 9.10 -8.80 -16.90
C ALA A 37 9.70 -10.13 -16.42
N ASP A 38 10.38 -10.10 -15.27
CA ASP A 38 10.91 -11.30 -14.61
C ASP A 38 9.85 -11.92 -13.69
N LYS A 39 8.96 -11.07 -13.14
CA LYS A 39 7.89 -11.45 -12.21
C LYS A 39 6.63 -10.60 -12.43
N VAL A 40 5.47 -11.21 -12.29
CA VAL A 40 4.17 -10.53 -12.28
C VAL A 40 3.41 -10.92 -11.02
N TRP A 41 3.04 -9.91 -10.24
CA TRP A 41 2.06 -10.01 -9.16
C TRP A 41 0.68 -9.75 -9.71
N LEU A 42 -0.21 -10.76 -9.63
CA LEU A 42 -1.60 -10.63 -9.99
C LEU A 42 -2.41 -10.29 -8.74
N LEU A 43 -3.07 -9.14 -8.73
CA LEU A 43 -4.00 -8.74 -7.67
C LEU A 43 -5.35 -9.41 -7.95
N VAL A 44 -5.75 -10.36 -7.11
CA VAL A 44 -6.93 -11.22 -7.31
C VAL A 44 -7.88 -11.12 -6.12
N HIS A 45 -9.15 -11.45 -6.34
CA HIS A 45 -10.15 -11.45 -5.28
C HIS A 45 -9.88 -12.57 -4.27
N ASP A 46 -10.04 -12.28 -2.98
CA ASP A 46 -9.86 -13.21 -1.86
C ASP A 46 -10.98 -14.24 -1.75
N ASN A 47 -12.16 -13.95 -2.32
CA ASN A 47 -13.27 -14.91 -2.40
C ASN A 47 -13.41 -15.49 -3.83
N PRO A 48 -12.87 -16.69 -4.09
CA PRO A 48 -12.94 -17.30 -5.41
C PRO A 48 -14.36 -17.58 -5.91
N SER A 49 -15.33 -17.80 -5.01
CA SER A 49 -16.73 -18.08 -5.39
C SER A 49 -17.44 -16.84 -5.98
N GLU A 50 -16.95 -15.65 -5.66
CA GLU A 50 -17.45 -14.37 -6.15
C GLU A 50 -16.61 -13.79 -7.29
N ASP A 51 -15.44 -14.40 -7.57
CA ASP A 51 -14.52 -13.88 -8.58
C ASP A 51 -14.88 -14.35 -9.99
N LYS A 52 -15.62 -13.52 -10.70
CA LYS A 52 -15.96 -13.76 -12.12
C LYS A 52 -14.73 -13.73 -13.06
N ALA A 53 -13.54 -13.35 -12.55
CA ALA A 53 -12.31 -13.29 -13.32
C ALA A 53 -11.45 -14.57 -13.24
N LEU A 54 -11.89 -15.63 -12.54
CA LEU A 54 -11.10 -16.86 -12.37
C LEU A 54 -10.54 -17.42 -13.69
N SER A 55 -11.37 -17.55 -14.71
CA SER A 55 -10.95 -18.07 -16.01
C SER A 55 -9.90 -17.18 -16.71
N TYR A 56 -9.95 -15.87 -16.43
CA TYR A 56 -8.95 -14.90 -16.93
C TYR A 56 -7.63 -15.05 -16.18
N ILE A 57 -7.68 -15.22 -14.85
CA ILE A 57 -6.49 -15.47 -14.01
C ILE A 57 -5.74 -16.71 -14.49
N GLU A 58 -6.45 -17.80 -14.78
CA GLU A 58 -5.87 -19.04 -15.31
C GLU A 58 -5.19 -18.83 -16.66
N LYS A 59 -5.90 -18.18 -17.60
CA LYS A 59 -5.37 -17.89 -18.94
C LYS A 59 -4.13 -16.99 -18.87
N ILE A 60 -4.18 -15.90 -18.11
CA ILE A 60 -3.06 -14.97 -17.89
C ILE A 60 -1.88 -15.74 -17.30
N THR A 61 -2.10 -16.51 -16.24
CA THR A 61 -1.06 -17.33 -15.59
C THR A 61 -0.39 -18.29 -16.57
N LYS A 62 -1.19 -18.99 -17.41
CA LYS A 62 -0.67 -19.91 -18.41
C LYS A 62 0.19 -19.19 -19.46
N LEU A 63 -0.27 -18.05 -19.95
CA LEU A 63 0.45 -17.26 -20.96
C LEU A 63 1.77 -16.69 -20.41
N LEU A 64 1.76 -16.13 -19.22
CA LEU A 64 2.96 -15.59 -18.57
C LEU A 64 4.00 -16.69 -18.28
N LYS A 65 3.54 -17.86 -17.80
CA LYS A 65 4.44 -19.00 -17.57
C LYS A 65 5.07 -19.53 -18.87
N LYS A 66 4.35 -19.50 -20.00
CA LYS A 66 4.90 -19.85 -21.33
C LYS A 66 6.07 -18.93 -21.72
N GLU A 67 6.01 -17.65 -21.34
CA GLU A 67 7.09 -16.68 -21.53
C GLU A 67 8.16 -16.75 -20.44
N LYS A 68 8.13 -17.78 -19.57
CA LYS A 68 9.06 -18.00 -18.43
C LYS A 68 9.00 -16.88 -17.38
N ILE A 69 7.91 -16.14 -17.29
CA ILE A 69 7.69 -15.09 -16.30
C ILE A 69 7.13 -15.72 -15.02
N LYS A 70 7.75 -15.41 -13.87
CA LYS A 70 7.26 -15.86 -12.56
C LYS A 70 5.93 -15.18 -12.23
N VAL A 71 4.91 -15.95 -11.85
CA VAL A 71 3.59 -15.42 -11.46
C VAL A 71 3.36 -15.66 -9.98
N VAL A 72 2.99 -14.60 -9.26
CA VAL A 72 2.59 -14.61 -7.85
C VAL A 72 1.18 -14.01 -7.76
N LYS A 73 0.37 -14.52 -6.85
CA LYS A 73 -0.98 -13.99 -6.60
C LYS A 73 -1.01 -13.30 -5.24
N GLU A 74 -1.56 -12.11 -5.19
CA GLU A 74 -1.87 -11.40 -3.95
C GLU A 74 -3.39 -11.26 -3.84
N TYR A 75 -3.94 -11.71 -2.71
CA TYR A 75 -5.37 -11.81 -2.48
C TYR A 75 -5.86 -10.62 -1.65
N HIS A 76 -6.99 -10.02 -2.06
CA HIS A 76 -7.63 -8.91 -1.34
C HIS A 76 -9.11 -8.84 -1.72
N ASN A 77 -9.90 -8.17 -0.88
CA ASN A 77 -11.25 -7.79 -1.27
C ASN A 77 -11.18 -6.70 -2.36
N ARG A 78 -11.61 -7.07 -3.58
CA ARG A 78 -11.54 -6.19 -4.77
C ARG A 78 -12.39 -4.92 -4.68
N LEU A 79 -13.32 -4.83 -3.73
CA LEU A 79 -14.19 -3.68 -3.50
C LEU A 79 -13.68 -2.78 -2.36
N ASP A 80 -12.72 -3.25 -1.58
CA ASP A 80 -12.13 -2.52 -0.48
C ASP A 80 -10.84 -1.81 -0.92
N MET A 81 -10.96 -0.50 -1.13
CA MET A 81 -9.85 0.35 -1.59
C MET A 81 -8.63 0.29 -0.65
N PHE A 82 -8.86 0.24 0.66
CA PHE A 82 -7.78 0.25 1.64
C PHE A 82 -7.01 -1.07 1.69
N GLN A 83 -7.72 -2.20 1.54
CA GLN A 83 -7.06 -3.50 1.39
C GLN A 83 -6.24 -3.59 0.10
N ILE A 84 -6.73 -3.00 -0.99
CA ILE A 84 -5.97 -2.96 -2.25
C ILE A 84 -4.69 -2.13 -2.06
N ILE A 85 -4.78 -0.94 -1.44
CA ILE A 85 -3.61 -0.09 -1.15
C ILE A 85 -2.61 -0.85 -0.27
N LYS A 86 -3.08 -1.53 0.77
CA LYS A 86 -2.26 -2.36 1.66
C LYS A 86 -1.54 -3.48 0.90
N SER A 87 -2.25 -4.19 0.02
CA SER A 87 -1.66 -5.25 -0.81
C SER A 87 -0.57 -4.72 -1.74
N VAL A 88 -0.81 -3.56 -2.37
CA VAL A 88 0.20 -2.93 -3.24
C VAL A 88 1.40 -2.46 -2.42
N LYS A 89 1.20 -1.82 -1.26
CA LYS A 89 2.27 -1.43 -0.33
C LYS A 89 3.14 -2.63 0.04
N LYS A 90 2.52 -3.72 0.49
CA LYS A 90 3.21 -4.98 0.84
C LYS A 90 4.10 -5.48 -0.30
N ILE A 91 3.61 -5.45 -1.54
CA ILE A 91 4.39 -5.86 -2.71
C ILE A 91 5.55 -4.89 -2.95
N ILE A 92 5.32 -3.58 -2.86
CA ILE A 92 6.37 -2.56 -3.01
C ILE A 92 7.50 -2.77 -1.98
N GLU A 93 7.14 -3.08 -0.74
CA GLU A 93 8.11 -3.36 0.32
C GLU A 93 8.89 -4.67 0.09
N GLN A 94 8.22 -5.73 -0.38
CA GLN A 94 8.86 -7.01 -0.70
C GLN A 94 9.77 -6.94 -1.92
N GLU A 95 9.47 -6.06 -2.86
CA GLU A 95 10.20 -5.89 -4.12
C GLU A 95 11.09 -4.63 -4.11
N ASN A 96 11.48 -4.17 -2.94
CA ASN A 96 12.10 -2.85 -2.73
C ASN A 96 13.40 -2.60 -3.50
N GLU A 97 14.15 -3.66 -3.85
CA GLU A 97 15.37 -3.59 -4.65
C GLU A 97 15.12 -3.71 -6.16
N ASN A 98 13.87 -3.94 -6.56
CA ASN A 98 13.48 -4.22 -7.93
C ASN A 98 12.87 -3.00 -8.63
N SER A 99 12.83 -3.01 -9.97
CA SER A 99 12.06 -2.04 -10.75
C SER A 99 10.61 -2.50 -10.81
N ILE A 100 9.68 -1.69 -10.29
CA ILE A 100 8.27 -2.04 -10.14
C ILE A 100 7.41 -1.27 -11.14
N PHE A 101 6.67 -1.97 -11.96
CA PHE A 101 5.74 -1.42 -12.95
C PHE A 101 4.30 -1.75 -12.55
N VAL A 102 3.49 -0.73 -12.25
CA VAL A 102 2.10 -0.91 -11.79
C VAL A 102 1.14 -0.65 -12.94
N ASN A 103 0.41 -1.68 -13.32
CA ASN A 103 -0.57 -1.64 -14.41
C ASN A 103 -1.90 -1.03 -13.93
N LEU A 104 -2.27 0.12 -14.51
CA LEU A 104 -3.53 0.81 -14.21
C LEU A 104 -4.62 0.53 -15.25
N ALA A 105 -4.32 -0.29 -16.25
CA ALA A 105 -5.20 -0.50 -17.40
C ALA A 105 -6.09 -1.73 -17.28
N SER A 106 -5.91 -2.54 -16.24
CA SER A 106 -6.64 -3.78 -16.01
C SER A 106 -7.31 -3.79 -14.63
N GLY A 107 -8.17 -4.78 -14.36
CA GLY A 107 -8.94 -4.84 -13.13
C GLY A 107 -10.16 -3.92 -13.13
N SER A 108 -10.69 -3.66 -11.95
CA SER A 108 -11.81 -2.73 -11.74
C SER A 108 -11.31 -1.29 -11.63
N LYS A 109 -12.21 -0.32 -11.80
CA LYS A 109 -11.88 1.11 -11.61
C LYS A 109 -11.34 1.40 -10.22
N ILE A 110 -11.93 0.78 -9.17
CA ILE A 110 -11.47 0.98 -7.79
C ILE A 110 -10.06 0.43 -7.58
N GLN A 111 -9.72 -0.71 -8.20
CA GLN A 111 -8.37 -1.26 -8.16
C GLN A 111 -7.36 -0.33 -8.87
N ALA A 112 -7.71 0.23 -10.04
CA ALA A 112 -6.85 1.19 -10.74
C ALA A 112 -6.60 2.45 -9.91
N ILE A 113 -7.64 3.01 -9.27
CA ILE A 113 -7.54 4.18 -8.39
C ILE A 113 -6.65 3.85 -7.18
N ALA A 114 -6.89 2.72 -6.50
CA ALA A 114 -6.13 2.30 -5.34
C ALA A 114 -4.65 2.03 -5.66
N CYS A 115 -4.36 1.39 -6.79
CA CYS A 115 -3.00 1.19 -7.30
C CYS A 115 -2.29 2.53 -7.57
N MET A 116 -2.99 3.49 -8.19
CA MET A 116 -2.43 4.82 -8.43
C MET A 116 -2.16 5.58 -7.13
N MET A 117 -3.11 5.53 -6.16
CA MET A 117 -2.92 6.12 -4.84
C MET A 117 -1.71 5.50 -4.13
N ALA A 118 -1.56 4.17 -4.16
CA ALA A 118 -0.40 3.50 -3.58
C ALA A 118 0.91 3.96 -4.23
N CYS A 119 0.94 4.12 -5.56
CA CYS A 119 2.10 4.66 -6.27
C CYS A 119 2.44 6.09 -5.82
N MET A 120 1.45 6.93 -5.53
CA MET A 120 1.66 8.30 -5.06
C MET A 120 2.07 8.37 -3.58
N MET A 121 1.57 7.46 -2.74
CA MET A 121 1.84 7.42 -1.30
C MET A 121 3.22 6.83 -0.97
N PHE A 122 3.66 5.84 -1.75
CA PHE A 122 4.89 5.06 -1.48
C PHE A 122 5.96 5.29 -2.53
N ASN A 123 5.97 6.49 -3.17
CA ASN A 123 6.88 6.87 -4.25
C ASN A 123 8.21 7.47 -3.75
N ASP A 124 8.61 7.21 -2.54
CA ASP A 124 9.94 7.53 -2.01
C ASP A 124 11.07 6.77 -2.74
N LYS A 125 10.70 5.77 -3.55
CA LYS A 125 11.61 4.94 -4.34
C LYS A 125 11.51 5.27 -5.83
N LYS A 126 12.62 5.64 -6.44
CA LYS A 126 12.74 6.00 -7.86
C LYS A 126 12.36 4.89 -8.87
N ASN A 127 12.09 3.68 -8.37
CA ASN A 127 11.88 2.49 -9.20
C ASN A 127 10.41 2.08 -9.35
N LEU A 128 9.46 2.91 -8.92
CA LEU A 128 8.02 2.64 -8.98
C LEU A 128 7.38 3.43 -10.13
N VAL A 129 6.91 2.72 -11.15
CA VAL A 129 6.41 3.31 -12.39
C VAL A 129 4.98 2.83 -12.69
N PRO A 130 3.93 3.63 -12.40
CA PRO A 130 2.59 3.34 -12.88
C PRO A 130 2.49 3.58 -14.37
N PHE A 131 1.76 2.69 -15.08
CA PHE A 131 1.55 2.80 -16.51
C PHE A 131 0.14 2.40 -16.92
N TYR A 132 -0.29 2.94 -18.06
CA TYR A 132 -1.53 2.60 -18.71
C TYR A 132 -1.26 1.92 -20.05
N ALA A 133 -1.86 0.74 -20.25
CA ALA A 133 -1.81 0.00 -21.51
C ALA A 133 -3.07 0.31 -22.32
N GLU A 134 -2.95 1.15 -23.34
CA GLU A 134 -4.05 1.48 -24.26
C GLU A 134 -4.37 0.27 -25.14
N ALA A 135 -5.63 -0.17 -25.15
CA ALA A 135 -6.07 -1.25 -26.03
C ALA A 135 -6.08 -0.81 -27.49
N LYS A 136 -5.80 -1.74 -28.42
CA LYS A 136 -5.99 -1.50 -29.86
C LYS A 136 -7.47 -1.46 -30.21
N GLU A 137 -8.25 -2.39 -29.66
CA GLU A 137 -9.66 -2.57 -29.99
C GLU A 137 -10.47 -2.86 -28.73
N TYR A 138 -11.69 -2.33 -28.69
CA TYR A 138 -12.70 -2.63 -27.68
C TYR A 138 -13.88 -3.31 -28.36
N GLN A 139 -14.07 -4.61 -28.11
CA GLN A 139 -15.17 -5.38 -28.70
C GLN A 139 -16.38 -5.54 -27.78
N GLY A 140 -16.33 -4.95 -26.59
CA GLY A 140 -17.31 -5.18 -25.55
C GLY A 140 -17.22 -6.58 -24.94
N PHE A 141 -18.20 -6.94 -24.10
CA PHE A 141 -18.17 -8.21 -23.38
C PHE A 141 -18.73 -9.35 -24.23
N SER A 142 -17.85 -10.09 -24.91
CA SER A 142 -18.20 -11.26 -25.73
C SER A 142 -17.86 -12.62 -25.07
N GLY A 143 -17.57 -12.61 -23.76
CA GLY A 143 -17.18 -13.80 -23.00
C GLY A 143 -15.72 -14.23 -23.12
N LYS A 144 -14.90 -13.55 -23.97
CA LYS A 144 -13.45 -13.83 -24.11
C LYS A 144 -12.61 -12.84 -23.32
N GLN A 145 -12.62 -11.58 -23.70
CA GLN A 145 -12.03 -10.44 -22.99
C GLN A 145 -12.65 -9.13 -23.47
N MET A 146 -12.50 -8.05 -22.70
CA MET A 146 -13.14 -6.77 -23.01
C MET A 146 -12.44 -6.01 -24.13
N SER A 147 -11.15 -6.17 -24.27
CA SER A 147 -10.33 -5.50 -25.28
C SER A 147 -9.22 -6.40 -25.81
N TYR A 148 -8.66 -6.04 -26.96
CA TYR A 148 -7.64 -6.83 -27.66
C TYR A 148 -6.44 -5.99 -28.03
N GLY A 149 -5.25 -6.61 -27.90
CA GLY A 149 -3.96 -6.00 -28.21
C GLY A 149 -3.64 -4.81 -27.31
N VAL A 150 -2.42 -4.32 -27.49
CA VAL A 150 -1.95 -3.07 -26.87
C VAL A 150 -1.44 -2.17 -27.98
N LYS A 151 -1.92 -0.92 -28.01
CA LYS A 151 -1.51 0.11 -28.97
C LYS A 151 -0.32 0.90 -28.44
N ASN A 152 -0.43 1.38 -27.18
CA ASN A 152 0.60 2.18 -26.52
C ASN A 152 0.74 1.79 -25.05
N LEU A 153 1.94 1.97 -24.50
CA LEU A 153 2.24 1.92 -23.07
C LEU A 153 2.64 3.33 -22.61
N THR A 154 1.75 3.99 -21.90
CA THR A 154 1.95 5.35 -21.40
C THR A 154 2.28 5.30 -19.91
N GLN A 155 3.42 5.89 -19.53
CA GLN A 155 3.72 6.12 -18.13
C GLN A 155 2.78 7.20 -17.58
N VAL A 156 2.19 6.93 -16.42
CA VAL A 156 1.33 7.90 -15.72
C VAL A 156 2.19 8.70 -14.74
N PRO A 157 2.15 10.05 -14.79
CA PRO A 157 2.91 10.86 -13.86
C PRO A 157 2.43 10.66 -12.42
N THR A 158 3.36 10.64 -11.49
CA THR A 158 3.09 10.54 -10.05
C THR A 158 3.39 11.84 -9.34
N TYR A 159 2.60 12.13 -8.30
CA TYR A 159 2.82 13.23 -7.38
C TYR A 159 2.84 12.66 -5.96
N GLU A 160 3.64 13.26 -5.08
CA GLU A 160 3.73 12.79 -3.69
C GLU A 160 2.42 13.07 -2.93
N ILE A 161 1.82 12.02 -2.40
CA ILE A 161 0.79 12.13 -1.37
C ILE A 161 1.48 11.95 -0.02
N LYS A 162 1.52 13.01 0.79
CA LYS A 162 2.09 12.95 2.13
C LYS A 162 1.30 11.98 3.00
N ILE A 163 2.03 11.18 3.76
CA ILE A 163 1.48 10.28 4.78
C ILE A 163 2.01 10.68 6.16
N PRO A 164 1.32 10.35 7.26
CA PRO A 164 1.84 10.54 8.60
C PRO A 164 3.17 9.81 8.78
N ASN A 165 4.05 10.36 9.60
CA ASN A 165 5.28 9.66 9.98
C ASN A 165 4.96 8.44 10.86
N GLU A 166 5.92 7.54 10.99
CA GLU A 166 5.76 6.27 11.70
C GLU A 166 5.26 6.43 13.14
N LYS A 167 5.75 7.43 13.89
CA LYS A 167 5.30 7.69 15.26
C LYS A 167 3.81 8.05 15.34
N LEU A 168 3.30 8.83 14.38
CA LEU A 168 1.88 9.16 14.31
C LEU A 168 1.03 7.93 13.96
N ILE A 169 1.52 7.09 13.04
CA ILE A 169 0.86 5.83 12.67
C ILE A 169 0.81 4.87 13.87
N GLN A 170 1.92 4.72 14.59
CA GLN A 170 1.99 3.92 15.82
C GLN A 170 1.04 4.45 16.90
N ALA A 171 0.93 5.77 17.04
CA ALA A 171 -0.01 6.39 17.98
C ALA A 171 -1.47 6.14 17.61
N LEU A 172 -1.83 6.19 16.33
CA LEU A 172 -3.16 5.80 15.85
C LEU A 172 -3.46 4.33 16.11
N LYS A 173 -2.48 3.45 15.85
CA LYS A 173 -2.58 2.03 16.16
C LYS A 173 -2.81 1.80 17.66
N LEU A 174 -2.05 2.50 18.51
CA LEU A 174 -2.20 2.45 19.95
C LEU A 174 -3.64 2.78 20.38
N ILE A 175 -4.24 3.84 19.84
CA ILE A 175 -5.63 4.21 20.14
C ILE A 175 -6.59 3.13 19.65
N LYS A 176 -6.41 2.62 18.42
CA LYS A 176 -7.26 1.59 17.82
C LYS A 176 -7.24 0.31 18.64
N ASP A 177 -6.06 -0.18 19.03
CA ASP A 177 -5.87 -1.43 19.77
C ASP A 177 -6.40 -1.36 21.21
N ASN A 178 -6.58 -0.15 21.75
CA ASN A 178 -7.15 0.10 23.07
C ASN A 178 -8.64 0.53 23.01
N GLY A 179 -9.41 -0.02 22.07
CA GLY A 179 -10.84 0.21 21.96
C GLY A 179 -11.24 1.50 21.26
N GLY A 180 -10.30 2.16 20.56
CA GLY A 180 -10.55 3.35 19.75
C GLY A 180 -10.68 4.65 20.55
N LYS A 181 -10.49 4.62 21.87
CA LYS A 181 -10.62 5.79 22.76
C LYS A 181 -9.73 5.62 23.99
N LEU A 182 -8.91 6.63 24.29
CA LEU A 182 -8.04 6.68 25.46
C LEU A 182 -8.15 8.04 26.16
N THR A 183 -7.99 8.07 27.48
CA THR A 183 -7.72 9.34 28.17
C THR A 183 -6.33 9.84 27.82
N LYS A 184 -6.11 11.16 27.88
CA LYS A 184 -4.80 11.74 27.63
C LYS A 184 -3.72 11.13 28.53
N LYS A 185 -4.05 10.81 29.80
CA LYS A 185 -3.15 10.14 30.74
C LYS A 185 -2.76 8.75 30.26
N GLN A 186 -3.75 7.91 29.94
CA GLN A 186 -3.51 6.55 29.43
C GLN A 186 -2.66 6.58 28.15
N MET A 187 -2.97 7.49 27.21
CA MET A 187 -2.21 7.62 25.98
C MET A 187 -0.77 8.04 26.24
N ALA A 188 -0.53 8.99 27.19
CA ALA A 188 0.81 9.39 27.58
C ALA A 188 1.63 8.24 28.18
N ASP A 189 1.00 7.46 29.08
CA ASP A 189 1.65 6.33 29.74
C ASP A 189 2.03 5.24 28.73
N LEU A 190 1.13 4.91 27.81
CA LEU A 190 1.34 3.88 26.78
C LEU A 190 2.34 4.34 25.70
N ALA A 191 2.23 5.59 25.23
CA ALA A 191 3.12 6.15 24.20
C ALA A 191 4.55 6.28 24.69
N ASP A 192 4.74 6.63 25.96
CA ASP A 192 6.04 6.68 26.60
C ASP A 192 6.65 5.28 26.75
N LYS A 193 5.88 4.33 27.29
CA LYS A 193 6.31 2.93 27.45
C LYS A 193 6.71 2.27 26.13
N GLN A 194 6.05 2.64 25.02
CA GLN A 194 6.34 2.10 23.69
C GLN A 194 7.38 2.91 22.89
N GLY A 195 7.93 3.98 23.47
CA GLY A 195 8.93 4.83 22.79
C GLY A 195 8.37 5.67 21.64
N ILE A 196 7.03 5.81 21.54
CA ILE A 196 6.38 6.65 20.53
C ILE A 196 6.70 8.13 20.77
N ILE A 197 6.75 8.54 22.03
CA ILE A 197 7.21 9.87 22.45
C ILE A 197 8.56 9.77 23.16
N THR A 198 9.35 10.80 23.01
CA THR A 198 10.63 10.95 23.74
C THR A 198 10.48 12.06 24.75
N VAL A 199 10.87 11.80 25.99
CA VAL A 199 10.80 12.76 27.11
C VAL A 199 12.20 13.00 27.64
N ASN A 200 12.71 14.22 27.46
CA ASN A 200 14.00 14.67 27.99
C ASN A 200 13.73 15.65 29.15
N ALA A 201 13.58 15.12 30.36
CA ALA A 201 13.35 15.90 31.53
C ALA A 201 13.84 15.17 32.79
N GLU A 202 14.22 15.94 33.85
CA GLU A 202 14.50 15.41 35.17
C GLU A 202 13.21 14.83 35.81
N GLU A 203 13.39 13.93 36.78
CA GLU A 203 12.28 13.23 37.44
C GLU A 203 11.15 14.15 37.93
N ASN A 204 11.52 15.31 38.52
CA ASN A 204 10.57 16.28 39.05
C ASN A 204 9.63 16.88 38.00
N ASN A 205 10.06 16.97 36.74
CA ASN A 205 9.33 17.57 35.63
C ASN A 205 8.88 16.56 34.59
N TYR A 206 9.22 15.28 34.79
CA TYR A 206 8.99 14.23 33.79
C TYR A 206 7.52 14.13 33.37
N SER A 207 6.59 14.12 34.32
CA SER A 207 5.16 14.02 34.03
C SER A 207 4.66 15.18 33.17
N GLN A 208 5.06 16.41 33.46
CA GLN A 208 4.65 17.58 32.68
C GLN A 208 5.26 17.57 31.28
N ALA A 209 6.56 17.26 31.17
CA ALA A 209 7.27 17.16 29.90
C ALA A 209 6.67 16.05 29.01
N ARG A 210 6.27 14.91 29.58
CA ARG A 210 5.61 13.82 28.89
C ARG A 210 4.29 14.26 28.25
N PHE A 211 3.44 14.97 28.98
CA PHE A 211 2.18 15.51 28.46
C PHE A 211 2.41 16.56 27.35
N ALA A 212 3.42 17.41 27.52
CA ALA A 212 3.78 18.41 26.53
C ALA A 212 4.31 17.75 25.24
N SER A 213 5.18 16.74 25.37
CA SER A 213 5.67 15.95 24.23
C SER A 213 4.55 15.24 23.49
N LEU A 214 3.61 14.60 24.22
CA LEU A 214 2.45 13.97 23.62
C LEU A 214 1.56 14.97 22.85
N ASP A 215 1.26 16.12 23.46
CA ASP A 215 0.43 17.15 22.80
C ASP A 215 1.08 17.65 21.53
N LYS A 216 2.34 18.08 21.61
CA LYS A 216 3.05 18.71 20.50
C LYS A 216 3.34 17.75 19.35
N ASN A 217 3.81 16.54 19.67
CA ASN A 217 4.35 15.63 18.68
C ASN A 217 3.31 14.63 18.13
N ILE A 218 2.20 14.40 18.85
CA ILE A 218 1.19 13.38 18.49
C ILE A 218 -0.19 14.00 18.37
N ILE A 219 -0.75 14.58 19.46
CA ILE A 219 -2.17 14.97 19.47
C ILE A 219 -2.44 16.11 18.49
N GLN A 220 -1.66 17.22 18.56
CA GLN A 220 -1.87 18.35 17.65
C GLN A 220 -1.70 17.96 16.17
N PRO A 221 -0.65 17.26 15.74
CA PRO A 221 -0.55 16.81 14.34
C PRO A 221 -1.72 15.92 13.91
N LEU A 222 -2.14 14.95 14.74
CA LEU A 222 -3.25 14.06 14.41
C LEU A 222 -4.60 14.77 14.37
N LEU A 223 -4.82 15.77 15.23
CA LEU A 223 -6.06 16.53 15.33
C LEU A 223 -6.17 17.61 14.24
N GLU A 224 -5.12 18.44 14.08
CA GLU A 224 -5.20 19.65 13.28
C GLU A 224 -4.78 19.42 11.82
N LYS A 225 -3.66 18.72 11.61
CA LYS A 225 -3.11 18.48 10.27
C LYS A 225 -3.76 17.30 9.58
N TRP A 226 -3.82 16.13 10.25
CA TRP A 226 -4.31 14.88 9.67
C TRP A 226 -5.80 14.67 9.86
N LYS A 227 -6.38 15.26 10.91
CA LYS A 227 -7.80 15.13 11.28
C LYS A 227 -8.23 13.67 11.47
N PHE A 228 -7.34 12.84 12.04
CA PHE A 228 -7.54 11.39 12.25
C PHE A 228 -8.08 11.05 13.64
N ILE A 229 -8.13 12.04 14.53
CA ILE A 229 -8.65 11.90 15.88
C ILE A 229 -9.58 13.06 16.23
N ASP A 230 -10.48 12.78 17.18
CA ASP A 230 -11.30 13.78 17.85
C ASP A 230 -10.85 13.87 19.32
N VAL A 231 -10.98 15.05 19.92
CA VAL A 231 -10.64 15.27 21.33
C VAL A 231 -11.84 15.86 22.05
N GLU A 232 -12.32 15.12 23.06
CA GLU A 232 -13.46 15.48 23.89
C GLU A 232 -13.02 15.72 25.32
N LYS A 233 -13.57 16.76 25.98
CA LYS A 233 -13.40 17.00 27.41
C LYS A 233 -14.64 16.51 28.15
N VAL A 234 -14.49 15.50 29.00
CA VAL A 234 -15.57 14.96 29.82
C VAL A 234 -15.14 15.07 31.29
N GLY A 235 -15.73 15.99 32.01
CA GLY A 235 -15.32 16.33 33.39
C GLY A 235 -13.88 16.82 33.43
N ARG A 236 -13.05 16.17 34.27
CA ARG A 236 -11.62 16.46 34.41
C ARG A 236 -10.74 15.76 33.38
N ASN A 237 -11.30 14.82 32.59
CA ASN A 237 -10.55 14.02 31.66
C ASN A 237 -10.66 14.57 30.24
N ARG A 238 -9.54 14.54 29.52
CA ARG A 238 -9.46 14.78 28.10
C ARG A 238 -9.37 13.42 27.39
N TRP A 239 -10.35 13.11 26.54
CA TRP A 239 -10.43 11.87 25.80
C TRP A 239 -9.98 12.08 24.36
N ILE A 240 -9.22 11.14 23.85
CA ILE A 240 -8.71 11.09 22.49
C ILE A 240 -9.35 9.89 21.82
N LYS A 241 -10.06 10.11 20.73
CA LYS A 241 -10.81 9.09 19.99
C LYS A 241 -10.35 9.05 18.55
N ILE A 242 -10.04 7.86 18.03
CA ILE A 242 -9.75 7.68 16.60
C ILE A 242 -11.08 7.76 15.82
N ASN A 243 -11.13 8.58 14.78
CA ASN A 243 -12.28 8.67 13.89
C ASN A 243 -12.16 7.68 12.72
N GLN A 244 -13.11 7.70 11.78
CA GLN A 244 -13.15 6.73 10.69
C GLN A 244 -11.93 6.88 9.75
N ASP A 245 -11.51 8.10 9.44
CA ASP A 245 -10.34 8.34 8.58
C ASP A 245 -9.04 7.85 9.25
N GLY A 246 -8.91 8.05 10.56
CA GLY A 246 -7.80 7.50 11.32
C GLY A 246 -7.79 5.97 11.33
N LYS A 247 -8.95 5.32 11.44
CA LYS A 247 -9.06 3.85 11.36
C LYS A 247 -8.66 3.34 9.99
N ASN A 248 -9.12 3.99 8.94
CA ASN A 248 -8.77 3.67 7.55
C ASN A 248 -7.26 3.84 7.34
N ALA A 249 -6.67 4.95 7.83
CA ALA A 249 -5.23 5.18 7.74
C ALA A 249 -4.41 4.07 8.40
N VAL A 250 -4.80 3.61 9.60
CA VAL A 250 -4.16 2.46 10.26
C VAL A 250 -4.26 1.20 9.43
N GLU A 251 -5.36 0.98 8.72
CA GLU A 251 -5.58 -0.25 7.96
C GLU A 251 -4.59 -0.41 6.81
N PHE A 252 -4.31 0.65 6.06
CA PHE A 252 -3.42 0.54 4.89
C PHE A 252 -1.97 1.01 5.15
N LEU A 253 -1.70 1.74 6.26
CA LEU A 253 -0.34 2.17 6.59
C LEU A 253 0.42 1.16 7.47
N ILE A 254 -0.27 0.23 8.12
CA ILE A 254 0.30 -0.86 8.90
C ILE A 254 0.03 -2.19 8.20
#